data_0ee2b3d02f676bf911384e4d4ad42a37
#
_entry.id   0ee2b3d02f676bf911384e4d4ad42a37
#
_cell.length_a   1.000
_cell.length_b   1.000
_cell.length_c   1.000
_cell.angle_alpha   90.00
_cell.angle_beta   90.00
_cell.angle_gamma   90.00
#
_symmetry.space_group_name_H-M   'P 1'
#
loop_
_entity.id
_entity.type
_entity.pdbx_description
1 polymer ?
#
loop_
_entity_poly.entity_id
_entity_poly.type
_entity_poly.pdbx_seq_one_letter_code
_entity_poly.pdbx_strand_id
1 'polypeptide(L)' 'MSFRKNIPRIVVYPSDVQNITRRGKRASQQLLKDIRSAFGKEKKHFVTVDEFCFYTGLHPDDVKDYLKD' A
#
# COMPACT_ATOMS: atom_id res chain seq x y z
N MET A 1 -16.79 -4.42 13.51
CA MET A 1 -16.11 -3.52 14.19
C MET A 1 -14.90 -3.06 13.50
N SER A 2 -14.68 -1.88 13.46
CA SER A 2 -13.59 -1.37 12.73
C SER A 2 -12.69 -0.54 13.61
N PHE A 3 -11.52 -1.04 13.84
CA PHE A 3 -10.54 -0.25 14.54
C PHE A 3 -9.72 0.58 13.59
N ARG A 4 -10.06 0.56 12.31
CA ARG A 4 -9.35 1.37 11.34
C ARG A 4 -10.29 2.35 10.68
N LYS A 5 -10.97 3.11 11.50
CA LYS A 5 -11.94 4.06 10.99
C LYS A 5 -11.38 5.06 10.01
N ASN A 6 -10.14 5.45 10.22
CA ASN A 6 -9.54 6.50 9.40
C ASN A 6 -8.89 5.97 8.13
N ILE A 7 -8.90 4.65 7.97
CA ILE A 7 -8.31 4.01 6.80
C ILE A 7 -9.37 3.13 6.16
N PRO A 8 -9.96 3.58 5.05
CA PRO A 8 -11.09 2.86 4.45
C PRO A 8 -10.76 1.46 3.96
N ARG A 9 -9.51 1.23 3.60
CA ARG A 9 -9.07 -0.08 3.17
C ARG A 9 -7.78 -0.44 3.86
N ILE A 10 -7.57 -1.75 4.05
CA ILE A 10 -6.32 -2.22 4.64
C ILE A 10 -5.37 -2.75 3.57
N VAL A 11 -5.84 -2.92 2.35
CA VAL A 11 -5.03 -3.45 1.25
C VAL A 11 -4.64 -2.32 0.29
N VAL A 12 -3.38 -2.34 -0.15
CA VAL A 12 -2.88 -1.36 -1.12
C VAL A 12 -2.77 -2.04 -2.47
N TYR A 13 -3.38 -1.43 -3.49
CA TYR A 13 -3.35 -1.92 -4.86
C TYR A 13 -2.39 -1.10 -5.71
N PRO A 14 -1.99 -1.62 -6.87
CA PRO A 14 -1.10 -0.86 -7.75
C PRO A 14 -1.63 0.52 -8.11
N SER A 15 -2.95 0.65 -8.31
CA SER A 15 -3.52 1.96 -8.62
C SER A 15 -3.34 2.93 -7.47
N ASP A 16 -3.40 2.45 -6.23
CA ASP A 16 -3.16 3.30 -5.08
C ASP A 16 -1.71 3.79 -5.07
N VAL A 17 -0.77 2.90 -5.37
CA VAL A 17 0.64 3.27 -5.41
C VAL A 17 0.88 4.34 -6.48
N GLN A 18 0.24 4.18 -7.63
CA GLN A 18 0.36 5.18 -8.68
C GLN A 18 -0.13 6.55 -8.21
N ASN A 19 -1.24 6.56 -7.51
CA ASN A 19 -1.81 7.82 -7.02
C ASN A 19 -0.96 8.44 -5.92
N ILE A 20 -0.45 7.62 -5.02
CA ILE A 20 0.31 8.13 -3.89
C ILE A 20 1.70 8.58 -4.31
N THR A 21 2.38 7.79 -5.11
CA THR A 21 3.78 8.04 -5.45
C THR A 21 3.95 8.71 -6.80
N ARG A 22 2.91 8.77 -7.60
CA ARG A 22 2.95 9.30 -8.96
C ARG A 22 3.84 8.49 -9.88
N ARG A 23 4.13 7.26 -9.51
CA ARG A 23 4.91 6.37 -10.37
C ARG A 23 4.01 5.76 -11.43
N GLY A 24 4.64 5.26 -12.49
CA GLY A 24 3.90 4.55 -13.52
C GLY A 24 3.40 3.19 -13.04
N LYS A 25 2.59 2.55 -13.87
CA LYS A 25 1.96 1.28 -13.51
C LYS A 25 3.00 0.20 -13.21
N ARG A 26 4.01 0.08 -14.08
CA ARG A 26 5.01 -0.96 -13.90
C ARG A 26 5.84 -0.75 -12.66
N ALA A 27 6.25 0.50 -12.42
CA ALA A 27 7.03 0.82 -11.23
C ALA A 27 6.22 0.58 -9.95
N SER A 28 4.93 0.84 -10.01
CA SER A 28 4.05 0.60 -8.87
C SER A 28 3.92 -0.88 -8.57
N GLN A 29 3.78 -1.70 -9.60
CA GLN A 29 3.72 -3.14 -9.42
C GLN A 29 5.03 -3.68 -8.86
N GLN A 30 6.15 -3.13 -9.33
CA GLN A 30 7.45 -3.55 -8.85
C GLN A 30 7.63 -3.19 -7.38
N LEU A 31 7.16 -2.00 -6.99
CA LEU A 31 7.26 -1.59 -5.60
C LEU A 31 6.49 -2.55 -4.69
N LEU A 32 5.28 -2.91 -5.09
CA LEU A 32 4.50 -3.85 -4.28
C LEU A 32 5.18 -5.22 -4.21
N LYS A 33 5.79 -5.64 -5.30
CA LYS A 33 6.53 -6.89 -5.32
C LYS A 33 7.70 -6.83 -4.34
N ASP A 34 8.41 -5.70 -4.33
CA ASP A 34 9.53 -5.51 -3.42
C ASP A 34 9.08 -5.54 -1.96
N ILE A 35 7.93 -4.94 -1.69
CA ILE A 35 7.41 -4.95 -0.32
C ILE A 35 7.05 -6.36 0.11
N ARG A 36 6.39 -7.12 -0.76
CA ARG A 36 6.07 -8.51 -0.43
C ARG A 36 7.33 -9.31 -0.15
N SER A 37 8.35 -9.11 -0.95
CA SER A 37 9.61 -9.80 -0.77
C SER A 37 10.25 -9.42 0.57
N ALA A 38 10.23 -8.14 0.90
CA ALA A 38 10.83 -7.66 2.14
C ALA A 38 10.14 -8.24 3.37
N PHE A 39 8.84 -8.49 3.28
CA PHE A 39 8.08 -9.05 4.41
C PHE A 39 7.91 -10.56 4.32
N GLY A 40 8.59 -11.21 3.38
CA GLY A 40 8.52 -12.65 3.27
C GLY A 40 7.18 -13.17 2.79
N LYS A 41 6.43 -12.38 2.07
CA LYS A 41 5.12 -12.76 1.57
C LYS A 41 5.23 -13.40 0.21
N GLU A 42 4.26 -14.24 -0.12
CA GLU A 42 4.17 -14.85 -1.44
C GLU A 42 3.51 -13.88 -2.40
N LYS A 43 3.66 -14.17 -3.70
CA LYS A 43 3.08 -13.31 -4.73
C LYS A 43 1.59 -13.10 -4.58
N LYS A 44 0.89 -14.10 -4.09
CA LYS A 44 -0.57 -14.03 -3.97
C LYS A 44 -1.05 -13.24 -2.77
N HIS A 45 -0.15 -12.87 -1.89
CA HIS A 45 -0.55 -12.14 -0.69
C HIS A 45 -0.67 -10.66 -0.99
N PHE A 46 -1.61 -10.02 -0.32
CA PHE A 46 -1.80 -8.58 -0.45
C PHE A 46 -0.80 -7.84 0.40
N VAL A 47 -0.52 -6.60 0.00
CA VAL A 47 0.27 -5.69 0.81
C VAL A 47 -0.70 -4.83 1.61
N THR A 48 -0.50 -4.77 2.91
CA THR A 48 -1.37 -3.96 3.77
C THR A 48 -0.87 -2.53 3.81
N VAL A 49 -1.75 -1.63 4.23
CA VAL A 49 -1.39 -0.23 4.39
C VAL A 49 -0.23 -0.08 5.37
N ASP A 50 -0.28 -0.84 6.47
CA ASP A 50 0.79 -0.78 7.46
C ASP A 50 2.13 -1.19 6.87
N GLU A 51 2.14 -2.25 6.08
CA GLU A 51 3.36 -2.73 5.44
C GLU A 51 3.89 -1.71 4.43
N PHE A 52 2.99 -1.16 3.65
CA PHE A 52 3.35 -0.15 2.66
C PHE A 52 3.97 1.07 3.34
N CYS A 53 3.34 1.54 4.40
CA CYS A 53 3.83 2.71 5.11
C CYS A 53 5.16 2.43 5.79
N PHE A 54 5.30 1.25 6.36
CA PHE A 54 6.55 0.89 7.00
C PHE A 54 7.71 0.84 5.99
N TYR A 55 7.45 0.23 4.85
CA TYR A 55 8.49 0.07 3.82
C TYR A 55 8.88 1.41 3.20
N THR A 56 7.89 2.25 2.92
CA THR A 56 8.14 3.52 2.22
C THR A 56 8.51 4.65 3.17
N GLY A 57 8.23 4.50 4.44
CA GLY A 57 8.45 5.57 5.40
C GLY A 57 7.35 6.59 5.44
N LEU A 58 6.25 6.35 4.72
CA LEU A 58 5.12 7.27 4.73
C LEU A 58 4.25 7.02 5.96
N HIS A 59 3.60 8.07 6.43
CA HIS A 59 2.71 7.95 7.56
C HIS A 59 1.32 7.55 7.06
N PRO A 60 0.61 6.67 7.77
CA PRO A 60 -0.74 6.27 7.33
C PRO A 60 -1.69 7.45 7.12
N ASP A 61 -1.56 8.49 7.93
CA ASP A 61 -2.42 9.66 7.76
C ASP A 61 -2.19 10.36 6.43
N ASP A 62 -0.98 10.25 5.89
CA ASP A 62 -0.65 10.90 4.64
C ASP A 62 -1.22 10.17 3.44
N VAL A 63 -1.46 8.87 3.57
CA VAL A 63 -1.93 8.08 2.43
C VAL A 63 -3.41 7.74 2.51
N LYS A 64 -4.05 7.95 3.64
CA LYS A 64 -5.43 7.49 3.81
C LYS A 64 -6.40 8.12 2.82
N ASP A 65 -6.14 9.34 2.40
CA ASP A 65 -7.03 10.00 1.45
C ASP A 65 -6.96 9.38 0.06
N TYR A 66 -5.89 8.69 -0.24
CA TYR A 66 -5.74 8.02 -1.53
C TYR A 66 -6.38 6.64 -1.54
N LEU A 67 -6.80 6.16 -0.38
CA LEU A 67 -7.33 4.82 -0.24
C LEU A 67 -8.85 4.79 -0.18
N LYS A 68 -9.48 5.88 -0.46
CA LYS A 68 -10.94 5.94 -0.46
C LYS A 68 -11.49 5.18 -1.66
N ASP A 69 -12.57 4.51 -1.44
CA ASP A 69 -13.26 3.79 -2.51
C ASP A 69 -14.21 4.68 -3.30
#